data_d480a3cdc555974a1f939e2d7fdd575c
#
_entry.id   d480a3cdc555974a1f939e2d7fdd575c
#
_cell.length_a   1.000
_cell.length_b   1.000
_cell.length_c   1.000
_cell.angle_alpha   90.00
_cell.angle_beta   90.00
_cell.angle_gamma   90.00
#
_symmetry.space_group_name_H-M   'P 1'
#
loop_
_entity.id
_entity.type
_entity.pdbx_description
1 polymer ?
#
loop_
_entity_poly.entity_id
_entity_poly.type
_entity_poly.pdbx_seq_one_letter_code
_entity_poly.pdbx_strand_id
1 'polypeptide(L)'
;MSTGMATLVEVRTALNILLEAGARKNQITILHCNTEYPTSMKDVNLRAMLTIRDELGVAVGYSDHTLGIEIPVVAAAMGAAVIEKHFTLDRTLPGPDHAASLEPNELKAMVSAIRDIEKALGDGVKKPTSQEIEISKVARKSLVYGNNLIDGSIIKKDDLQVKRPGTGISPFLYDEMIGRRLTKNVRADQLVNMDDFE
;
A
#
# COMPACT_ATOMS: atom_id res chain seq x y z
N MET A 1 -22.45 -10.66 -11.05
CA MET A 1 -22.39 -11.60 -12.20
C MET A 1 -21.05 -12.32 -12.16
N SER A 2 -21.05 -13.63 -12.00
CA SER A 2 -19.81 -14.45 -12.00
C SER A 2 -19.40 -14.79 -13.43
N THR A 3 -18.10 -15.07 -13.65
CA THR A 3 -17.48 -15.17 -14.99
C THR A 3 -16.77 -16.51 -15.24
N GLY A 4 -17.07 -17.54 -14.44
CA GLY A 4 -16.44 -18.86 -14.61
C GLY A 4 -16.55 -19.38 -16.04
N MET A 5 -15.44 -19.93 -16.56
CA MET A 5 -15.32 -20.46 -17.94
C MET A 5 -15.49 -19.44 -19.07
N ALA A 6 -15.82 -18.17 -18.78
CA ALA A 6 -16.09 -17.17 -19.80
C ALA A 6 -14.84 -16.42 -20.25
N THR A 7 -14.77 -16.10 -21.52
CA THR A 7 -13.84 -15.12 -22.08
C THR A 7 -14.29 -13.70 -21.79
N LEU A 8 -13.38 -12.72 -21.87
CA LEU A 8 -13.72 -11.31 -21.68
C LEU A 8 -14.78 -10.81 -22.70
N VAL A 9 -14.81 -11.37 -23.91
CA VAL A 9 -15.81 -11.04 -24.93
C VAL A 9 -17.21 -11.51 -24.50
N GLU A 10 -17.33 -12.70 -23.97
CA GLU A 10 -18.60 -13.23 -23.45
C GLU A 10 -19.08 -12.44 -22.23
N VAL A 11 -18.17 -12.09 -21.32
CA VAL A 11 -18.48 -11.24 -20.16
C VAL A 11 -18.99 -9.87 -20.61
N ARG A 12 -18.35 -9.24 -21.60
CA ARG A 12 -18.79 -7.97 -22.20
C ARG A 12 -20.17 -8.09 -22.83
N THR A 13 -20.43 -9.17 -23.56
CA THR A 13 -21.74 -9.43 -24.19
C THR A 13 -22.82 -9.55 -23.14
N ALA A 14 -22.61 -10.34 -22.08
CA ALA A 14 -23.56 -10.48 -20.99
C ALA A 14 -23.82 -9.15 -20.26
N LEU A 15 -22.76 -8.36 -20.02
CA LEU A 15 -22.88 -7.03 -19.43
C LEU A 15 -23.76 -6.11 -20.30
N ASN A 16 -23.55 -6.10 -21.63
CA ASN A 16 -24.32 -5.25 -22.54
C ASN A 16 -25.82 -5.62 -22.51
N ILE A 17 -26.15 -6.89 -22.46
CA ILE A 17 -27.55 -7.34 -22.32
C ILE A 17 -28.19 -6.78 -21.04
N LEU A 18 -27.48 -6.79 -19.92
CA LEU A 18 -27.97 -6.21 -18.67
C LEU A 18 -28.19 -4.70 -18.77
N LEU A 19 -27.26 -4.00 -19.43
CA LEU A 19 -27.36 -2.54 -19.63
C LEU A 19 -28.51 -2.18 -20.57
N GLU A 20 -28.72 -2.92 -21.66
CA GLU A 20 -29.82 -2.76 -22.60
C GLU A 20 -31.17 -3.04 -21.92
N ALA A 21 -31.20 -3.95 -20.95
CA ALA A 21 -32.40 -4.22 -20.13
C ALA A 21 -32.66 -3.14 -19.06
N GLY A 22 -31.84 -2.06 -19.00
CA GLY A 22 -32.04 -0.94 -18.09
C GLY A 22 -31.21 -0.96 -16.81
N ALA A 23 -30.32 -1.93 -16.60
CA ALA A 23 -29.39 -1.92 -15.47
C ALA A 23 -28.34 -0.81 -15.67
N ARG A 24 -27.85 -0.23 -14.57
CA ARG A 24 -26.77 0.78 -14.61
C ARG A 24 -25.46 0.14 -14.19
N LYS A 25 -24.32 0.55 -14.77
CA LYS A 25 -22.99 0.02 -14.45
C LYS A 25 -22.68 0.05 -12.95
N ASN A 26 -23.08 1.09 -12.24
CA ASN A 26 -22.87 1.22 -10.80
C ASN A 26 -23.71 0.28 -9.93
N GLN A 27 -24.63 -0.47 -10.53
CA GLN A 27 -25.43 -1.50 -9.87
C GLN A 27 -24.91 -2.91 -10.16
N ILE A 28 -23.88 -3.05 -10.99
CA ILE A 28 -23.35 -4.33 -11.43
C ILE A 28 -21.93 -4.50 -10.86
N THR A 29 -21.72 -5.61 -10.16
CA THR A 29 -20.38 -6.09 -9.80
C THR A 29 -20.11 -7.37 -10.56
N ILE A 30 -18.96 -7.46 -11.24
CA ILE A 30 -18.53 -8.66 -11.97
C ILE A 30 -17.50 -9.39 -11.13
N LEU A 31 -17.74 -10.68 -10.85
CA LEU A 31 -16.85 -11.51 -10.07
C LEU A 31 -15.98 -12.36 -11.01
N HIS A 32 -14.67 -12.12 -10.99
CA HIS A 32 -13.73 -13.07 -11.57
C HIS A 32 -13.77 -14.37 -10.76
N CYS A 33 -13.80 -15.52 -11.42
CA CYS A 33 -13.77 -16.82 -10.76
C CYS A 33 -13.29 -17.93 -11.70
N ASN A 34 -12.84 -19.02 -11.08
CA ASN A 34 -12.55 -20.28 -11.74
C ASN A 34 -13.62 -21.31 -11.33
N THR A 35 -13.86 -22.31 -12.15
CA THR A 35 -14.89 -23.37 -11.91
C THR A 35 -14.25 -24.72 -11.59
N GLU A 36 -13.08 -24.70 -10.99
CA GLU A 36 -12.39 -25.86 -10.44
C GLU A 36 -12.48 -25.83 -8.91
N TYR A 37 -12.83 -26.93 -8.26
CA TYR A 37 -13.10 -27.06 -6.83
C TYR A 37 -12.24 -28.16 -6.17
N PRO A 38 -11.14 -27.85 -5.48
CA PRO A 38 -10.55 -26.54 -5.30
C PRO A 38 -9.77 -26.04 -6.53
N THR A 39 -9.75 -24.72 -6.73
CA THR A 39 -8.92 -24.09 -7.78
C THR A 39 -7.44 -24.16 -7.39
N SER A 40 -6.60 -24.55 -8.35
CA SER A 40 -5.14 -24.49 -8.19
C SER A 40 -4.63 -23.05 -8.18
N MET A 41 -3.67 -22.74 -7.29
CA MET A 41 -3.10 -21.39 -7.17
C MET A 41 -2.54 -20.83 -8.50
N LYS A 42 -1.98 -21.66 -9.36
CA LYS A 42 -1.43 -21.26 -10.68
C LYS A 42 -2.51 -20.82 -11.66
N ASP A 43 -3.76 -21.23 -11.46
CA ASP A 43 -4.87 -20.98 -12.37
C ASP A 43 -5.79 -19.82 -11.90
N VAL A 44 -5.56 -19.27 -10.69
CA VAL A 44 -6.34 -18.18 -10.06
C VAL A 44 -6.39 -16.91 -10.91
N ASN A 45 -5.25 -16.48 -11.43
CA ASN A 45 -5.10 -15.29 -12.30
C ASN A 45 -5.83 -14.03 -11.78
N LEU A 46 -5.57 -13.59 -10.56
CA LEU A 46 -6.19 -12.39 -9.97
C LEU A 46 -6.09 -11.12 -10.84
N ARG A 47 -5.07 -11.03 -11.71
CA ARG A 47 -4.94 -9.90 -12.62
C ARG A 47 -6.08 -9.81 -13.64
N ALA A 48 -6.76 -10.92 -13.96
CA ALA A 48 -7.92 -10.89 -14.82
C ALA A 48 -9.08 -10.09 -14.22
N MET A 49 -9.20 -10.05 -12.88
CA MET A 49 -10.14 -9.16 -12.19
C MET A 49 -9.89 -7.68 -12.53
N LEU A 50 -8.62 -7.25 -12.56
CA LEU A 50 -8.25 -5.88 -12.94
C LEU A 50 -8.55 -5.62 -14.41
N THR A 51 -8.26 -6.56 -15.30
CA THR A 51 -8.60 -6.47 -16.73
C THR A 51 -10.11 -6.26 -16.92
N ILE A 52 -10.94 -7.02 -16.20
CA ILE A 52 -12.41 -6.87 -16.24
C ILE A 52 -12.81 -5.45 -15.80
N ARG A 53 -12.24 -4.94 -14.71
CA ARG A 53 -12.49 -3.58 -14.22
C ARG A 53 -12.13 -2.52 -15.25
N ASP A 54 -10.92 -2.60 -15.76
CA ASP A 54 -10.32 -1.56 -16.62
C ASP A 54 -10.95 -1.54 -18.01
N GLU A 55 -11.32 -2.72 -18.54
CA GLU A 55 -11.93 -2.87 -19.86
C GLU A 55 -13.45 -2.62 -19.88
N LEU A 56 -14.15 -2.93 -18.78
CA LEU A 56 -15.61 -2.84 -18.74
C LEU A 56 -16.13 -1.64 -17.94
N GLY A 57 -15.30 -1.03 -17.10
CA GLY A 57 -15.66 0.14 -16.30
C GLY A 57 -16.77 -0.15 -15.28
N VAL A 58 -16.72 -1.29 -14.62
CA VAL A 58 -17.66 -1.74 -13.57
C VAL A 58 -16.92 -2.10 -12.29
N ALA A 59 -17.64 -2.17 -11.16
CA ALA A 59 -17.10 -2.74 -9.94
C ALA A 59 -16.77 -4.23 -10.15
N VAL A 60 -15.68 -4.67 -9.55
CA VAL A 60 -15.23 -6.07 -9.63
C VAL A 60 -15.14 -6.71 -8.26
N GLY A 61 -15.22 -8.02 -8.24
CA GLY A 61 -15.03 -8.87 -7.08
C GLY A 61 -14.38 -10.19 -7.48
N TYR A 62 -14.22 -11.05 -6.50
CA TYR A 62 -13.65 -12.37 -6.71
C TYR A 62 -14.52 -13.44 -6.06
N SER A 63 -14.91 -14.45 -6.84
CA SER A 63 -15.54 -15.68 -6.35
C SER A 63 -14.46 -16.75 -6.23
N ASP A 64 -14.10 -17.08 -4.98
CA ASP A 64 -12.94 -17.88 -4.66
C ASP A 64 -13.27 -19.34 -4.38
N HIS A 65 -12.62 -20.22 -5.12
CA HIS A 65 -12.69 -21.67 -4.95
C HIS A 65 -11.35 -22.31 -4.55
N THR A 66 -10.37 -21.49 -4.16
CA THR A 66 -9.09 -22.00 -3.61
C THR A 66 -9.27 -22.50 -2.17
N LEU A 67 -8.33 -23.27 -1.67
CA LEU A 67 -8.22 -23.55 -0.24
C LEU A 67 -7.62 -22.37 0.50
N GLY A 68 -7.94 -22.22 1.78
CA GLY A 68 -7.38 -21.14 2.63
C GLY A 68 -8.05 -19.78 2.42
N ILE A 69 -7.39 -18.75 2.93
CA ILE A 69 -7.92 -17.37 2.97
C ILE A 69 -7.03 -16.35 2.26
N GLU A 70 -5.89 -16.77 1.71
CA GLU A 70 -4.87 -15.90 1.15
C GLU A 70 -5.38 -15.16 -0.08
N ILE A 71 -6.06 -15.87 -0.99
CA ILE A 71 -6.54 -15.30 -2.25
C ILE A 71 -7.63 -14.25 -2.03
N PRO A 72 -8.67 -14.47 -1.19
CA PRO A 72 -9.63 -13.43 -0.83
C PRO A 72 -8.99 -12.16 -0.27
N VAL A 73 -7.99 -12.29 0.61
CA VAL A 73 -7.27 -11.15 1.20
C VAL A 73 -6.53 -10.35 0.14
N VAL A 74 -5.83 -11.04 -0.77
CA VAL A 74 -5.13 -10.38 -1.89
C VAL A 74 -6.12 -9.76 -2.88
N ALA A 75 -7.21 -10.43 -3.20
CA ALA A 75 -8.25 -9.88 -4.09
C ALA A 75 -8.84 -8.58 -3.51
N ALA A 76 -9.12 -8.54 -2.20
CA ALA A 76 -9.57 -7.33 -1.52
C ALA A 76 -8.51 -6.21 -1.60
N ALA A 77 -7.23 -6.53 -1.37
CA ALA A 77 -6.12 -5.58 -1.52
C ALA A 77 -5.99 -5.04 -2.95
N MET A 78 -6.36 -5.83 -3.95
CA MET A 78 -6.38 -5.43 -5.36
C MET A 78 -7.65 -4.67 -5.76
N GLY A 79 -8.58 -4.43 -4.83
CA GLY A 79 -9.77 -3.61 -5.07
C GLY A 79 -11.04 -4.41 -5.37
N ALA A 80 -11.11 -5.69 -5.02
CA ALA A 80 -12.36 -6.44 -5.05
C ALA A 80 -13.38 -5.81 -4.10
N ALA A 81 -14.55 -5.41 -4.62
CA ALA A 81 -15.65 -4.86 -3.83
C ALA A 81 -16.50 -5.95 -3.17
N VAL A 82 -16.43 -7.16 -3.70
CA VAL A 82 -17.17 -8.35 -3.23
C VAL A 82 -16.22 -9.53 -3.23
N ILE A 83 -16.24 -10.28 -2.13
CA ILE A 83 -15.60 -11.60 -2.03
C ILE A 83 -16.71 -12.62 -1.81
N GLU A 84 -16.74 -13.65 -2.65
CA GLU A 84 -17.63 -14.80 -2.54
C GLU A 84 -16.79 -16.05 -2.29
N LYS A 85 -17.21 -16.87 -1.33
CA LYS A 85 -16.49 -18.10 -0.99
C LYS A 85 -17.42 -19.12 -0.35
N HIS A 86 -17.21 -20.39 -0.66
CA HIS A 86 -17.94 -21.48 -0.05
C HIS A 86 -17.74 -21.52 1.46
N PHE A 87 -18.82 -21.76 2.20
CA PHE A 87 -18.85 -21.81 3.65
C PHE A 87 -19.57 -23.07 4.13
N THR A 88 -19.04 -23.73 5.14
CA THR A 88 -19.65 -24.89 5.79
C THR A 88 -19.49 -24.82 7.31
N LEU A 89 -20.34 -25.50 8.03
CA LEU A 89 -20.17 -25.69 9.48
C LEU A 89 -19.13 -26.80 9.79
N ASP A 90 -18.99 -27.78 8.89
CA ASP A 90 -18.05 -28.91 9.05
C ASP A 90 -17.70 -29.47 7.66
N ARG A 91 -16.40 -29.54 7.36
CA ARG A 91 -15.86 -30.06 6.09
C ARG A 91 -16.08 -31.56 5.90
N THR A 92 -16.39 -32.28 6.96
CA THR A 92 -16.65 -33.75 6.91
C THR A 92 -18.08 -34.07 6.51
N LEU A 93 -18.95 -33.08 6.38
CA LEU A 93 -20.33 -33.28 5.93
C LEU A 93 -20.39 -33.88 4.52
N PRO A 94 -21.39 -34.71 4.23
CA PRO A 94 -21.53 -35.32 2.91
C PRO A 94 -21.94 -34.27 1.86
N GLY A 95 -21.19 -34.22 0.75
CA GLY A 95 -21.43 -33.31 -0.37
C GLY A 95 -20.14 -32.86 -1.03
N PRO A 96 -20.18 -32.43 -2.29
CA PRO A 96 -18.96 -32.14 -3.06
C PRO A 96 -18.23 -30.88 -2.57
N ASP A 97 -18.94 -29.90 -2.04
CA ASP A 97 -18.38 -28.55 -1.78
C ASP A 97 -17.84 -28.39 -0.35
N HIS A 98 -18.28 -29.20 0.60
CA HIS A 98 -17.87 -29.06 2.01
C HIS A 98 -16.35 -29.14 2.19
N ALA A 99 -15.67 -30.05 1.50
CA ALA A 99 -14.22 -30.24 1.61
C ALA A 99 -13.39 -29.00 1.17
N ALA A 100 -13.93 -28.19 0.26
CA ALA A 100 -13.30 -26.97 -0.26
C ALA A 100 -13.80 -25.68 0.44
N SER A 101 -14.76 -25.79 1.35
CA SER A 101 -15.39 -24.65 2.03
C SER A 101 -14.58 -24.16 3.23
N LEU A 102 -14.76 -22.90 3.60
CA LEU A 102 -14.28 -22.37 4.87
C LEU A 102 -15.19 -22.81 6.01
N GLU A 103 -14.60 -23.12 7.15
CA GLU A 103 -15.29 -23.27 8.42
C GLU A 103 -15.43 -21.91 9.17
N PRO A 104 -16.27 -21.82 10.23
CA PRO A 104 -16.57 -20.55 10.91
C PRO A 104 -15.33 -19.78 11.37
N ASN A 105 -14.31 -20.46 11.92
CA ASN A 105 -13.11 -19.81 12.40
C ASN A 105 -12.24 -19.25 11.25
N GLU A 106 -12.20 -19.93 10.13
CA GLU A 106 -11.46 -19.50 8.94
C GLU A 106 -12.18 -18.33 8.26
N LEU A 107 -13.51 -18.37 8.16
CA LEU A 107 -14.29 -17.22 7.68
C LEU A 107 -14.07 -15.99 8.55
N LYS A 108 -14.07 -16.16 9.88
CA LYS A 108 -13.76 -15.07 10.82
C LYS A 108 -12.34 -14.52 10.59
N ALA A 109 -11.36 -15.40 10.43
CA ALA A 109 -9.98 -15.00 10.15
C ALA A 109 -9.85 -14.25 8.82
N MET A 110 -10.50 -14.73 7.75
CA MET A 110 -10.54 -14.08 6.45
C MET A 110 -11.12 -12.67 6.54
N VAL A 111 -12.28 -12.52 7.18
CA VAL A 111 -12.94 -11.21 7.34
C VAL A 111 -12.05 -10.26 8.14
N SER A 112 -11.44 -10.73 9.25
CA SER A 112 -10.53 -9.92 10.05
C SER A 112 -9.33 -9.45 9.21
N ALA A 113 -8.68 -10.36 8.50
CA ALA A 113 -7.53 -10.05 7.65
C ALA A 113 -7.89 -9.03 6.56
N ILE A 114 -9.04 -9.17 5.90
CA ILE A 114 -9.53 -8.20 4.90
C ILE A 114 -9.71 -6.82 5.55
N ARG A 115 -10.34 -6.73 6.72
CA ARG A 115 -10.55 -5.43 7.42
C ARG A 115 -9.25 -4.77 7.85
N ASP A 116 -8.23 -5.56 8.20
CA ASP A 116 -6.91 -5.03 8.55
C ASP A 116 -6.15 -4.54 7.30
N ILE A 117 -6.24 -5.26 6.18
CA ILE A 117 -5.68 -4.82 4.89
C ILE A 117 -6.34 -3.53 4.41
N GLU A 118 -7.65 -3.38 4.50
CA GLU A 118 -8.36 -2.15 4.12
C GLU A 118 -7.80 -0.92 4.88
N LYS A 119 -7.50 -1.06 6.18
CA LYS A 119 -6.85 0.01 6.96
C LYS A 119 -5.40 0.24 6.54
N ALA A 120 -4.66 -0.84 6.23
CA ALA A 120 -3.24 -0.79 5.89
C ALA A 120 -2.97 -0.18 4.51
N LEU A 121 -3.92 -0.24 3.58
CA LEU A 121 -3.79 0.35 2.25
C LEU A 121 -3.58 1.87 2.28
N GLY A 122 -4.19 2.56 3.25
CA GLY A 122 -4.02 4.01 3.44
C GLY A 122 -4.48 4.86 2.25
N ASP A 123 -3.97 6.08 2.19
CA ASP A 123 -4.33 7.10 1.19
C ASP A 123 -3.34 7.20 0.01
N GLY A 124 -2.27 6.38 0.01
CA GLY A 124 -1.21 6.40 -1.02
C GLY A 124 -0.24 7.59 -0.90
N VAL A 125 -0.43 8.51 0.03
CA VAL A 125 0.46 9.66 0.20
C VAL A 125 1.66 9.25 1.06
N LYS A 126 2.88 9.27 0.49
CA LYS A 126 4.11 9.00 1.23
C LYS A 126 4.49 10.19 2.11
N LYS A 127 4.13 10.13 3.37
CA LYS A 127 4.49 11.11 4.41
C LYS A 127 4.85 10.40 5.72
N PRO A 128 5.70 10.99 6.56
CA PRO A 128 5.95 10.43 7.88
C PRO A 128 4.68 10.51 8.73
N THR A 129 4.46 9.50 9.55
CA THR A 129 3.42 9.52 10.59
C THR A 129 3.76 10.51 11.69
N SER A 130 2.78 10.88 12.52
CA SER A 130 3.03 11.76 13.67
C SER A 130 4.12 11.21 14.60
N GLN A 131 4.14 9.90 14.80
CA GLN A 131 5.16 9.24 15.63
C GLN A 131 6.54 9.29 14.97
N GLU A 132 6.64 9.08 13.64
CA GLU A 132 7.91 9.21 12.90
C GLU A 132 8.45 10.64 12.90
N ILE A 133 7.60 11.66 12.92
CA ILE A 133 8.02 13.07 13.05
C ILE A 133 8.75 13.28 14.37
N GLU A 134 8.22 12.77 15.50
CA GLU A 134 8.89 12.89 16.79
C GLU A 134 10.21 12.09 16.83
N ILE A 135 10.20 10.87 16.33
CA ILE A 135 11.42 10.05 16.23
C ILE A 135 12.46 10.73 15.34
N SER A 136 12.04 11.41 14.28
CA SER A 136 12.95 12.06 13.33
C SER A 136 13.82 13.15 13.97
N LYS A 137 13.33 13.83 15.00
CA LYS A 137 14.10 14.87 15.74
C LYS A 137 15.38 14.31 16.36
N VAL A 138 15.35 13.06 16.80
CA VAL A 138 16.49 12.38 17.41
C VAL A 138 17.26 11.53 16.39
N ALA A 139 16.54 10.81 15.52
CA ALA A 139 17.13 9.83 14.63
C ALA A 139 17.78 10.44 13.37
N ARG A 140 17.22 11.52 12.85
CA ARG A 140 17.82 12.26 11.72
C ARG A 140 19.10 12.97 12.12
N LYS A 141 19.83 13.44 11.11
CA LYS A 141 21.06 14.18 11.29
C LYS A 141 20.89 15.62 10.81
N SER A 142 21.71 16.50 11.36
CA SER A 142 21.85 17.88 10.95
C SER A 142 23.30 18.20 10.61
N LEU A 143 23.54 19.33 9.99
CA LEU A 143 24.85 19.90 9.84
C LEU A 143 25.34 20.44 11.19
N VAL A 144 26.60 20.14 11.54
CA VAL A 144 27.31 20.67 12.68
C VAL A 144 28.66 21.21 12.21
N TYR A 145 29.24 22.17 12.95
CA TYR A 145 30.59 22.60 12.68
C TYR A 145 31.58 21.51 13.07
N GLY A 146 32.52 21.21 12.18
CA GLY A 146 33.61 20.25 12.43
C GLY A 146 34.73 20.84 13.26
N ASN A 147 34.87 22.17 13.24
CA ASN A 147 35.97 22.93 13.85
C ASN A 147 35.44 24.15 14.62
N ASN A 148 36.28 24.72 15.50
CA ASN A 148 36.04 26.07 16.05
C ASN A 148 36.37 27.08 14.96
N LEU A 149 35.46 27.97 14.64
CA LEU A 149 35.65 29.03 13.64
C LEU A 149 35.29 30.37 14.24
N ILE A 150 35.96 31.41 13.77
CA ILE A 150 35.76 32.78 14.22
C ILE A 150 34.85 33.56 13.29
N ASP A 151 34.30 34.65 13.77
CA ASP A 151 33.54 35.63 12.97
C ASP A 151 34.32 36.02 11.71
N GLY A 152 33.62 36.17 10.58
CA GLY A 152 34.20 36.46 9.29
C GLY A 152 34.80 35.24 8.54
N SER A 153 34.90 34.06 9.17
CA SER A 153 35.38 32.86 8.49
C SER A 153 34.47 32.45 7.33
N ILE A 154 35.06 31.99 6.22
CA ILE A 154 34.35 31.42 5.09
C ILE A 154 34.32 29.90 5.24
N ILE A 155 33.12 29.29 5.21
CA ILE A 155 32.92 27.86 5.40
C ILE A 155 33.53 27.07 4.25
N LYS A 156 34.34 26.08 4.61
CA LYS A 156 34.93 25.07 3.71
C LYS A 156 34.30 23.70 3.95
N LYS A 157 34.53 22.75 3.04
CA LYS A 157 34.05 21.36 3.17
C LYS A 157 34.40 20.71 4.50
N ASP A 158 35.61 20.84 4.94
CA ASP A 158 36.13 20.22 6.19
C ASP A 158 35.59 20.91 7.46
N ASP A 159 34.96 22.06 7.35
CA ASP A 159 34.37 22.79 8.46
C ASP A 159 32.94 22.30 8.82
N LEU A 160 32.34 21.41 8.01
CA LEU A 160 31.02 20.87 8.23
C LEU A 160 31.05 19.35 8.40
N GLN A 161 30.27 18.87 9.35
CA GLN A 161 30.04 17.44 9.61
C GLN A 161 28.55 17.16 9.72
N VAL A 162 28.19 15.88 9.61
CA VAL A 162 26.79 15.42 9.66
C VAL A 162 26.59 14.54 10.88
N LYS A 163 25.96 15.08 11.93
CA LYS A 163 25.72 14.38 13.22
C LYS A 163 24.25 14.44 13.63
N ARG A 164 23.83 13.57 14.54
CA ARG A 164 22.55 13.68 15.25
C ARG A 164 22.66 14.79 16.32
N PRO A 165 21.55 15.44 16.68
CA PRO A 165 20.15 15.19 16.32
C PRO A 165 19.72 15.86 15.00
N GLY A 166 18.46 15.57 14.57
CA GLY A 166 17.86 16.12 13.35
C GLY A 166 17.11 17.45 13.56
N THR A 167 17.56 18.28 14.52
CA THR A 167 16.90 19.53 14.93
C THR A 167 17.53 20.79 14.33
N GLY A 168 18.65 20.65 13.61
CA GLY A 168 19.33 21.72 12.90
C GLY A 168 19.10 21.68 11.38
N ILE A 169 19.98 22.37 10.64
CA ILE A 169 19.95 22.41 9.18
C ILE A 169 20.12 21.00 8.60
N SER A 170 19.25 20.66 7.62
CA SER A 170 19.31 19.39 6.92
C SER A 170 20.65 19.21 6.19
N PRO A 171 21.27 18.01 6.23
CA PRO A 171 22.44 17.69 5.42
C PRO A 171 22.25 17.87 3.90
N PHE A 172 21.04 17.90 3.40
CA PHE A 172 20.75 18.20 2.00
C PHE A 172 21.19 19.61 1.57
N LEU A 173 21.33 20.53 2.54
CA LEU A 173 21.80 21.90 2.30
C LEU A 173 23.33 22.05 2.47
N TYR A 174 24.07 20.93 2.55
CA TYR A 174 25.51 20.94 2.79
C TYR A 174 26.27 21.85 1.81
N ASP A 175 26.03 21.66 0.51
CA ASP A 175 26.73 22.43 -0.54
C ASP A 175 26.35 23.92 -0.54
N GLU A 176 25.14 24.26 -0.08
CA GLU A 176 24.68 25.64 0.04
C GLU A 176 25.35 26.40 1.19
N MET A 177 25.88 25.69 2.18
CA MET A 177 26.58 26.31 3.30
C MET A 177 28.04 26.61 2.96
N ILE A 178 28.64 25.92 2.00
CA ILE A 178 30.03 26.12 1.60
C ILE A 178 30.18 27.48 0.91
N GLY A 179 31.20 28.23 1.33
CA GLY A 179 31.45 29.58 0.81
C GLY A 179 30.70 30.68 1.51
N ARG A 180 29.74 30.37 2.42
CA ARG A 180 29.09 31.40 3.25
C ARG A 180 30.05 31.97 4.28
N ARG A 181 29.85 33.22 4.68
CA ARG A 181 30.61 33.91 5.69
C ARG A 181 29.90 33.88 7.04
N LEU A 182 30.61 33.50 8.10
CA LEU A 182 30.09 33.55 9.46
C LEU A 182 29.99 35.00 9.96
N THR A 183 28.94 35.26 10.74
CA THR A 183 28.72 36.55 11.44
C THR A 183 28.99 36.46 12.95
N LYS A 184 29.50 35.32 13.43
CA LYS A 184 29.83 35.07 14.83
C LYS A 184 30.81 33.91 15.01
N ASN A 185 31.39 33.80 16.19
CA ASN A 185 32.22 32.66 16.56
C ASN A 185 31.34 31.41 16.76
N VAL A 186 31.78 30.26 16.26
CA VAL A 186 31.09 28.95 16.42
C VAL A 186 32.07 27.91 16.94
N ARG A 187 31.54 26.87 17.58
CA ARG A 187 32.35 25.79 18.16
C ARG A 187 32.15 24.48 17.40
N ALA A 188 33.18 23.64 17.46
CA ALA A 188 33.06 22.26 16.99
C ALA A 188 31.84 21.57 17.66
N ASP A 189 31.13 20.72 16.90
CA ASP A 189 29.92 20.03 17.30
C ASP A 189 28.67 20.90 17.56
N GLN A 190 28.77 22.20 17.43
CA GLN A 190 27.61 23.09 17.46
C GLN A 190 26.77 22.91 16.20
N LEU A 191 25.43 22.87 16.35
CA LEU A 191 24.50 22.85 15.21
C LEU A 191 24.68 24.12 14.36
N VAL A 192 24.70 23.92 13.05
CA VAL A 192 24.67 25.01 12.07
C VAL A 192 23.28 25.62 12.02
N ASN A 193 23.16 26.94 12.07
CA ASN A 193 21.92 27.69 11.93
C ASN A 193 22.03 28.68 10.77
N MET A 194 20.92 28.99 10.12
CA MET A 194 20.90 29.98 9.02
C MET A 194 21.32 31.38 9.50
N ASP A 195 20.99 31.73 10.74
CA ASP A 195 21.33 33.01 11.38
C ASP A 195 22.83 33.14 11.74
N ASP A 196 23.62 32.10 11.47
CA ASP A 196 25.07 32.14 11.68
C ASP A 196 25.80 32.82 10.50
N PHE A 197 25.08 33.15 9.41
CA PHE A 197 25.67 33.63 8.16
C PHE A 197 25.08 34.96 7.70
N GLU A 198 25.87 35.70 6.92
CA GLU A 198 25.41 36.82 6.09
C GLU A 198 25.03 36.39 4.66
#